data_118be8ff363432dca2ef65d52bb37fea
#
_entry.id   118be8ff363432dca2ef65d52bb37fea
#
_cell.length_a   1.000
_cell.length_b   1.000
_cell.length_c   1.000
_cell.angle_alpha   90.00
_cell.angle_beta   90.00
_cell.angle_gamma   90.00
#
_symmetry.space_group_name_H-M   'P 1'
#
loop_
_entity.id
_entity.type
_entity.pdbx_description
1 polymer ?
#
loop_
_entity_poly.entity_id
_entity_poly.type
_entity_poly.pdbx_seq_one_letter_code
_entity_poly.pdbx_strand_id
1 'polypeptide(L)'
;MKAAIHNPYLDTLGGGERYTLSFAKVLSDNGWDVDLEWKNENIRKKLESRFGINLSKINIASDIKKGDGHDLCFWVSDGSIPTLKARKNILHFQVPFHNVGGNSLLNKMKLFRIDNIVCNSAFTKNVIDREYGVESVVLYPPVSVSDFKSKRKENMIIYVGRFSKLTQSKRQDVLIKAFKSLSKSGINNWKLILAGGVEIGVGNYIDELKKMSNGLNIEIIESPDFKTLXXXXRIVWKIENFLECIGLR
;
A
#
# COMPACT_ATOMS: atom_id res chain seq x y z
N MET A 1 23.26 -15.44 2.48
CA MET A 1 22.75 -14.54 3.53
C MET A 1 21.26 -14.77 3.69
N LYS A 2 20.76 -14.61 4.92
CA LYS A 2 19.37 -14.90 5.24
C LYS A 2 18.65 -13.64 5.74
N ALA A 3 17.44 -13.37 5.23
CA ALA A 3 16.67 -12.18 5.58
C ALA A 3 15.29 -12.56 6.14
N ALA A 4 14.90 -11.91 7.23
CA ALA A 4 13.59 -12.00 7.86
C ALA A 4 12.77 -10.76 7.50
N ILE A 5 11.54 -10.94 7.06
CA ILE A 5 10.67 -9.82 6.67
C ILE A 5 9.33 -9.95 7.41
N HIS A 6 8.97 -8.89 8.13
CA HIS A 6 7.70 -8.79 8.87
C HIS A 6 6.85 -7.65 8.33
N ASN A 7 5.61 -7.96 8.01
CA ASN A 7 4.57 -6.97 7.74
C ASN A 7 3.25 -7.54 8.29
N PRO A 8 2.67 -6.92 9.34
CA PRO A 8 1.47 -7.47 9.97
C PRO A 8 0.19 -7.28 9.13
N TYR A 9 0.29 -6.63 7.98
CA TYR A 9 -0.87 -6.23 7.17
C TYR A 9 -0.93 -6.91 5.80
N LEU A 10 -0.18 -7.99 5.55
CA LEU A 10 -0.07 -8.61 4.22
C LEU A 10 -1.43 -8.94 3.57
N ASP A 11 -2.43 -9.25 4.36
CA ASP A 11 -3.77 -9.59 3.88
C ASP A 11 -4.61 -8.36 3.48
N THR A 12 -4.15 -7.13 3.76
CA THR A 12 -4.86 -5.93 3.32
C THR A 12 -4.66 -5.64 1.83
N LEU A 13 -3.61 -6.23 1.23
CA LEU A 13 -3.34 -6.20 -0.22
C LEU A 13 -3.24 -4.78 -0.80
N GLY A 14 -2.66 -3.87 -0.03
CA GLY A 14 -2.49 -2.46 -0.40
C GLY A 14 -1.08 -2.08 -0.84
N GLY A 15 -0.82 -0.78 -0.91
CA GLY A 15 0.48 -0.23 -1.35
C GLY A 15 1.64 -0.55 -0.41
N GLY A 16 1.37 -0.61 0.89
CA GLY A 16 2.38 -0.94 1.89
C GLY A 16 2.89 -2.38 1.74
N GLU A 17 1.99 -3.30 1.44
CA GLU A 17 2.32 -4.70 1.21
C GLU A 17 3.11 -4.85 -0.08
N ARG A 18 2.72 -4.13 -1.15
CA ARG A 18 3.51 -4.09 -2.39
C ARG A 18 4.94 -3.61 -2.12
N TYR A 19 5.11 -2.56 -1.30
CA TYR A 19 6.43 -2.05 -0.90
C TYR A 19 7.27 -3.16 -0.26
N THR A 20 6.71 -3.81 0.77
CA THR A 20 7.37 -4.90 1.50
C THR A 20 7.78 -6.04 0.56
N LEU A 21 6.87 -6.45 -0.34
CA LEU A 21 7.15 -7.53 -1.29
C LEU A 21 8.19 -7.14 -2.32
N SER A 22 8.21 -5.87 -2.74
CA SER A 22 9.27 -5.38 -3.65
C SER A 22 10.63 -5.46 -2.97
N PHE A 23 10.71 -5.09 -1.70
CA PHE A 23 11.93 -5.21 -0.90
C PHE A 23 12.37 -6.68 -0.80
N ALA A 24 11.44 -7.57 -0.45
CA ALA A 24 11.68 -9.01 -0.36
C ALA A 24 12.19 -9.58 -1.70
N LYS A 25 11.54 -9.17 -2.80
CA LYS A 25 11.91 -9.63 -4.15
C LYS A 25 13.33 -9.19 -4.53
N VAL A 26 13.69 -7.94 -4.24
CA VAL A 26 15.04 -7.43 -4.52
C VAL A 26 16.08 -8.27 -3.76
N LEU A 27 15.85 -8.58 -2.50
CA LEU A 27 16.77 -9.43 -1.73
C LEU A 27 16.88 -10.82 -2.36
N SER A 28 15.75 -11.45 -2.67
CA SER A 28 15.70 -12.78 -3.28
C SER A 28 16.41 -12.82 -4.64
N ASP A 29 16.23 -11.79 -5.47
CA ASP A 29 16.88 -11.68 -6.78
C ASP A 29 18.41 -11.51 -6.65
N ASN A 30 18.86 -10.99 -5.51
CA ASN A 30 20.28 -10.82 -5.20
C ASN A 30 20.84 -11.99 -4.38
N GLY A 31 20.16 -13.13 -4.39
CA GLY A 31 20.69 -14.38 -3.82
C GLY A 31 20.51 -14.53 -2.32
N TRP A 32 19.63 -13.72 -1.69
CA TRP A 32 19.30 -13.91 -0.28
C TRP A 32 18.24 -14.99 -0.13
N ASP A 33 18.36 -15.79 0.92
CA ASP A 33 17.31 -16.68 1.40
C ASP A 33 16.35 -15.82 2.23
N VAL A 34 15.10 -15.67 1.79
CA VAL A 34 14.15 -14.71 2.37
C VAL A 34 12.99 -15.44 3.03
N ASP A 35 12.83 -15.22 4.34
CA ASP A 35 11.66 -15.65 5.12
C ASP A 35 10.69 -14.47 5.29
N LEU A 36 9.50 -14.59 4.70
CA LEU A 36 8.41 -13.62 4.87
C LEU A 36 7.41 -14.18 5.89
N GLU A 37 7.23 -13.45 6.99
CA GLU A 37 6.38 -13.93 8.08
C GLU A 37 4.89 -13.86 7.75
N TRP A 38 4.24 -15.02 7.75
CA TRP A 38 2.78 -15.10 7.70
C TRP A 38 2.30 -16.48 8.18
N LYS A 39 1.10 -16.51 8.75
CA LYS A 39 0.52 -17.71 9.38
C LYS A 39 0.34 -18.88 8.41
N ASN A 40 0.14 -18.60 7.13
CA ASN A 40 -0.39 -19.58 6.18
C ASN A 40 0.13 -19.33 4.76
N GLU A 41 0.65 -20.36 4.13
CA GLU A 41 1.19 -20.34 2.75
C GLU A 41 0.17 -19.84 1.70
N ASN A 42 -1.11 -19.96 1.96
CA ASN A 42 -2.17 -19.53 1.03
C ASN A 42 -2.12 -18.03 0.71
N ILE A 43 -1.45 -17.23 1.53
CA ILE A 43 -1.27 -15.80 1.28
C ILE A 43 -0.47 -15.57 -0.03
N ARG A 44 0.48 -16.45 -0.37
CA ARG A 44 1.34 -16.33 -1.55
C ARG A 44 0.54 -16.09 -2.82
N LYS A 45 -0.44 -16.94 -3.10
CA LYS A 45 -1.28 -16.85 -4.33
C LYS A 45 -2.01 -15.51 -4.39
N LYS A 46 -2.53 -15.03 -3.25
CA LYS A 46 -3.25 -13.74 -3.18
C LYS A 46 -2.30 -12.57 -3.49
N LEU A 47 -1.10 -12.60 -2.89
CA LEU A 47 -0.09 -11.55 -3.09
C LEU A 47 0.40 -11.52 -4.55
N GLU A 48 0.69 -12.69 -5.11
CA GLU A 48 1.15 -12.81 -6.50
C GLU A 48 0.10 -12.30 -7.48
N SER A 49 -1.15 -12.74 -7.32
CA SER A 49 -2.26 -12.29 -8.15
C SER A 49 -2.46 -10.77 -8.05
N ARG A 50 -2.45 -10.26 -6.82
CA ARG A 50 -2.74 -8.84 -6.55
C ARG A 50 -1.64 -7.91 -7.05
N PHE A 51 -0.36 -8.30 -6.90
CA PHE A 51 0.77 -7.39 -7.16
C PHE A 51 1.58 -7.72 -8.41
N GLY A 52 1.37 -8.89 -9.01
CA GLY A 52 2.14 -9.35 -10.16
C GLY A 52 3.61 -9.61 -9.82
N ILE A 53 3.92 -9.88 -8.56
CA ILE A 53 5.29 -10.15 -8.08
C ILE A 53 5.43 -11.65 -7.86
N ASN A 54 6.43 -12.26 -8.51
CA ASN A 54 6.72 -13.70 -8.33
C ASN A 54 7.42 -13.91 -6.97
N LEU A 55 6.80 -14.68 -6.10
CA LEU A 55 7.28 -14.98 -4.75
C LEU A 55 7.78 -16.43 -4.60
N SER A 56 7.96 -17.17 -5.71
CA SER A 56 8.32 -18.60 -5.67
C SER A 56 9.62 -18.90 -4.93
N LYS A 57 10.54 -17.94 -4.88
CA LYS A 57 11.84 -18.07 -4.19
C LYS A 57 11.83 -17.48 -2.77
N ILE A 58 10.67 -17.04 -2.28
CA ILE A 58 10.53 -16.46 -0.94
C ILE A 58 9.80 -17.47 -0.07
N ASN A 59 10.35 -17.82 1.06
CA ASN A 59 9.74 -18.76 2.00
C ASN A 59 8.68 -18.04 2.84
N ILE A 60 7.53 -18.67 3.06
CA ILE A 60 6.52 -18.16 4.01
C ILE A 60 6.74 -18.89 5.34
N ALA A 61 7.14 -18.14 6.35
CA ALA A 61 7.43 -18.66 7.69
C ALA A 61 6.37 -18.21 8.68
N SER A 62 5.88 -19.12 9.52
CA SER A 62 4.85 -18.79 10.52
C SER A 62 5.38 -17.88 11.63
N ASP A 63 6.70 -17.88 11.88
CA ASP A 63 7.34 -17.05 12.90
C ASP A 63 8.83 -16.89 12.52
N ILE A 64 9.27 -15.66 12.33
CA ILE A 64 10.68 -15.33 12.05
C ILE A 64 11.45 -14.98 13.33
N LYS A 65 10.83 -15.17 14.52
CA LYS A 65 11.47 -14.94 15.83
C LYS A 65 12.14 -13.57 15.97
N LYS A 66 11.49 -12.54 15.37
CA LYS A 66 12.01 -11.15 15.37
C LYS A 66 13.41 -11.06 14.71
N GLY A 67 13.71 -11.92 13.76
CA GLY A 67 14.96 -11.94 13.02
C GLY A 67 16.06 -12.77 13.65
N ASP A 68 15.78 -13.53 14.72
CA ASP A 68 16.79 -14.38 15.37
C ASP A 68 17.34 -15.42 14.36
N GLY A 69 18.66 -15.49 14.23
CA GLY A 69 19.31 -16.39 13.27
C GLY A 69 19.39 -15.85 11.84
N HIS A 70 18.96 -14.59 11.60
CA HIS A 70 19.03 -13.96 10.27
C HIS A 70 20.13 -12.89 10.21
N ASP A 71 20.68 -12.68 9.02
CA ASP A 71 21.64 -11.60 8.76
C ASP A 71 20.97 -10.23 8.71
N LEU A 72 19.70 -10.19 8.22
CA LEU A 72 18.91 -8.96 8.07
C LEU A 72 17.50 -9.19 8.55
N CYS A 73 16.94 -8.21 9.28
CA CYS A 73 15.51 -8.17 9.59
C CYS A 73 14.93 -6.84 9.08
N PHE A 74 13.92 -6.92 8.23
CA PHE A 74 13.12 -5.77 7.79
C PHE A 74 11.74 -5.87 8.45
N TRP A 75 11.43 -4.89 9.29
CA TRP A 75 10.22 -4.91 10.11
C TRP A 75 9.35 -3.69 9.83
N VAL A 76 8.12 -3.92 9.35
CA VAL A 76 7.14 -2.85 9.19
C VAL A 76 6.52 -2.55 10.54
N SER A 77 6.69 -1.31 10.99
CA SER A 77 6.18 -0.86 12.30
C SER A 77 4.68 -0.56 12.26
N ASP A 78 4.00 -0.95 13.30
CA ASP A 78 2.61 -0.58 13.62
C ASP A 78 2.55 0.65 14.56
N GLY A 79 3.67 1.34 14.73
CA GLY A 79 3.85 2.43 15.71
C GLY A 79 4.66 2.00 16.92
N SER A 80 4.82 0.69 17.14
CA SER A 80 5.65 0.18 18.23
C SER A 80 7.09 -0.07 17.76
N ILE A 81 8.03 -0.10 18.69
CA ILE A 81 9.43 -0.48 18.45
C ILE A 81 9.64 -1.91 18.96
N PRO A 82 9.84 -2.87 18.07
CA PRO A 82 10.12 -4.25 18.48
C PRO A 82 11.57 -4.40 18.96
N THR A 83 11.83 -5.44 19.75
CA THR A 83 13.20 -5.85 20.10
C THR A 83 13.68 -6.83 19.04
N LEU A 84 14.31 -6.32 17.98
CA LEU A 84 14.80 -7.13 16.86
C LEU A 84 16.12 -7.82 17.22
N LYS A 85 16.38 -8.98 16.59
CA LYS A 85 17.50 -9.87 16.95
C LYS A 85 18.45 -10.21 15.81
N ALA A 86 18.19 -9.76 14.59
CA ALA A 86 19.08 -10.03 13.45
C ALA A 86 20.41 -9.30 13.61
N ARG A 87 21.37 -9.65 12.76
CA ARG A 87 22.68 -8.96 12.72
C ARG A 87 22.55 -7.52 12.26
N LYS A 88 21.62 -7.26 11.30
CA LYS A 88 21.24 -5.93 10.83
C LYS A 88 19.72 -5.78 10.91
N ASN A 89 19.24 -4.71 11.51
CA ASN A 89 17.82 -4.49 11.77
C ASN A 89 17.35 -3.20 11.13
N ILE A 90 16.35 -3.31 10.25
CA ILE A 90 15.71 -2.17 9.57
C ILE A 90 14.29 -2.05 10.10
N LEU A 91 13.96 -0.90 10.65
CA LEU A 91 12.59 -0.57 11.07
C LEU A 91 11.97 0.35 10.03
N HIS A 92 10.82 -0.05 9.47
CA HIS A 92 10.19 0.66 8.37
C HIS A 92 8.85 1.26 8.79
N PHE A 93 8.70 2.57 8.59
CA PHE A 93 7.45 3.29 8.85
C PHE A 93 6.76 3.69 7.55
N GLN A 94 5.51 3.25 7.40
CA GLN A 94 4.65 3.59 6.25
C GLN A 94 3.58 4.63 6.60
N VAL A 95 3.38 4.87 7.89
CA VAL A 95 2.36 5.79 8.41
C VAL A 95 3.04 6.78 9.37
N PRO A 96 2.65 8.06 9.32
CA PRO A 96 3.18 9.06 10.25
C PRO A 96 2.47 8.93 11.61
N PHE A 97 3.02 8.11 12.51
CA PHE A 97 2.47 7.91 13.85
C PHE A 97 2.71 9.16 14.72
N HIS A 98 1.67 9.59 15.41
CA HIS A 98 1.71 10.74 16.33
C HIS A 98 1.25 10.29 17.72
N ASN A 99 1.84 10.86 18.75
CA ASN A 99 1.43 10.66 20.15
C ASN A 99 1.45 9.20 20.60
N VAL A 100 2.45 8.46 20.13
CA VAL A 100 2.61 7.02 20.47
C VAL A 100 3.70 6.81 21.54
N GLY A 101 4.20 7.87 22.13
CA GLY A 101 5.27 7.80 23.14
C GLY A 101 6.57 7.26 22.56
N GLY A 102 6.85 7.57 21.31
CA GLY A 102 8.00 7.04 20.56
C GLY A 102 9.34 7.35 21.24
N ASN A 103 9.46 8.50 21.90
CA ASN A 103 10.68 8.99 22.52
C ASN A 103 10.84 8.52 23.99
N SER A 104 10.07 7.51 24.42
CA SER A 104 10.19 6.96 25.77
C SER A 104 11.54 6.27 25.99
N LEU A 105 11.99 6.19 27.25
CA LEU A 105 13.26 5.53 27.58
C LEU A 105 13.32 4.07 27.10
N LEU A 106 12.22 3.36 27.24
CA LEU A 106 12.13 1.97 26.76
C LEU A 106 12.31 1.88 25.23
N ASN A 107 11.70 2.81 24.50
CA ASN A 107 11.85 2.83 23.04
C ASN A 107 13.28 3.22 22.64
N LYS A 108 13.90 4.16 23.33
CA LYS A 108 15.31 4.49 23.08
C LYS A 108 16.22 3.29 23.26
N MET A 109 16.00 2.50 24.31
CA MET A 109 16.77 1.25 24.53
C MET A 109 16.60 0.25 23.39
N LYS A 110 15.38 0.10 22.86
CA LYS A 110 15.11 -0.80 21.72
C LYS A 110 15.72 -0.27 20.42
N LEU A 111 15.73 1.06 20.25
CA LEU A 111 16.31 1.71 19.06
C LEU A 111 17.81 1.45 18.91
N PHE A 112 18.54 1.16 20.00
CA PHE A 112 19.95 0.75 19.93
C PHE A 112 20.17 -0.51 19.08
N ARG A 113 19.13 -1.33 18.91
CA ARG A 113 19.20 -2.56 18.10
C ARG A 113 18.82 -2.30 16.64
N ILE A 114 18.42 -1.08 16.29
CA ILE A 114 17.97 -0.74 14.93
C ILE A 114 19.11 -0.03 14.20
N ASP A 115 19.61 -0.64 13.15
CA ASP A 115 20.70 -0.08 12.34
C ASP A 115 20.20 1.03 11.41
N ASN A 116 18.99 0.90 10.87
CA ASN A 116 18.40 1.89 9.97
C ASN A 116 16.91 2.02 10.22
N ILE A 117 16.45 3.27 10.22
CA ILE A 117 15.02 3.57 10.22
C ILE A 117 14.67 4.11 8.84
N VAL A 118 13.69 3.51 8.19
CA VAL A 118 13.32 3.83 6.82
C VAL A 118 11.87 4.31 6.78
N CYS A 119 11.62 5.44 6.11
CA CYS A 119 10.30 6.00 5.90
C CYS A 119 9.96 5.99 4.41
N ASN A 120 8.68 5.82 4.09
CA ASN A 120 8.21 5.77 2.70
C ASN A 120 8.12 7.15 2.02
N SER A 121 8.29 8.23 2.77
CA SER A 121 8.20 9.61 2.23
C SER A 121 8.87 10.61 3.17
N ALA A 122 9.21 11.78 2.65
CA ALA A 122 9.72 12.90 3.44
C ALA A 122 8.68 13.36 4.50
N PHE A 123 7.40 13.30 4.16
CA PHE A 123 6.33 13.64 5.11
C PHE A 123 6.36 12.68 6.31
N THR A 124 6.38 11.38 6.05
CA THR A 124 6.45 10.36 7.12
C THR A 124 7.72 10.54 7.93
N LYS A 125 8.89 10.74 7.27
CA LYS A 125 10.17 10.99 7.95
C LYS A 125 10.06 12.13 8.95
N ASN A 126 9.55 13.29 8.53
CA ASN A 126 9.48 14.49 9.40
C ASN A 126 8.66 14.22 10.68
N VAL A 127 7.63 13.41 10.59
CA VAL A 127 6.81 13.03 11.76
C VAL A 127 7.55 12.03 12.64
N ILE A 128 8.08 10.97 12.04
CA ILE A 128 8.75 9.88 12.76
C ILE A 128 10.00 10.37 13.47
N ASP A 129 10.80 11.21 12.80
CA ASP A 129 12.04 11.74 13.41
C ASP A 129 11.72 12.54 14.69
N ARG A 130 10.66 13.37 14.67
CA ARG A 130 10.22 14.12 15.86
C ARG A 130 9.65 13.20 16.94
N GLU A 131 8.78 12.27 16.56
CA GLU A 131 8.05 11.42 17.51
C GLU A 131 8.99 10.48 18.26
N TYR A 132 10.01 9.93 17.56
CA TYR A 132 10.91 8.92 18.13
C TYR A 132 12.29 9.47 18.49
N GLY A 133 12.60 10.73 18.13
CA GLY A 133 13.90 11.34 18.38
C GLY A 133 15.02 10.65 17.60
N VAL A 134 14.78 10.39 16.30
CA VAL A 134 15.71 9.63 15.44
C VAL A 134 15.99 10.38 14.14
N GLU A 135 16.92 9.86 13.35
CA GLU A 135 17.18 10.35 11.98
C GLU A 135 16.93 9.19 11.00
N SER A 136 15.77 9.20 10.37
CA SER A 136 15.40 8.14 9.41
C SER A 136 15.83 8.50 7.99
N VAL A 137 15.83 7.51 7.10
CA VAL A 137 16.15 7.65 5.68
C VAL A 137 14.85 7.49 4.86
N VAL A 138 14.71 8.29 3.80
CA VAL A 138 13.55 8.15 2.90
C VAL A 138 13.90 7.14 1.80
N LEU A 139 13.08 6.11 1.66
CA LEU A 139 13.13 5.18 0.54
C LEU A 139 11.71 5.12 -0.05
N TYR A 140 11.52 5.79 -1.17
CA TYR A 140 10.19 5.91 -1.79
C TYR A 140 9.68 4.55 -2.30
N PRO A 141 8.35 4.35 -2.31
CA PRO A 141 7.76 3.12 -2.87
C PRO A 141 8.17 2.91 -4.32
N PRO A 142 8.64 1.72 -4.68
CA PRO A 142 9.04 1.46 -6.07
C PRO A 142 7.82 1.37 -6.99
N VAL A 143 7.97 1.89 -8.20
CA VAL A 143 6.95 1.83 -9.25
C VAL A 143 7.58 1.18 -10.49
N SER A 144 6.96 0.09 -10.95
CA SER A 144 7.41 -0.61 -12.18
C SER A 144 6.94 0.16 -13.41
N VAL A 145 7.66 1.23 -13.74
CA VAL A 145 7.30 2.13 -14.85
C VAL A 145 7.19 1.36 -16.18
N SER A 146 8.03 0.35 -16.39
CA SER A 146 8.01 -0.51 -17.58
C SER A 146 6.68 -1.23 -17.81
N ASP A 147 5.90 -1.46 -16.75
CA ASP A 147 4.61 -2.14 -16.85
C ASP A 147 3.52 -1.23 -17.44
N PHE A 148 3.78 0.08 -17.49
CA PHE A 148 2.82 1.06 -18.00
C PHE A 148 3.17 1.43 -19.45
N LYS A 149 2.22 1.22 -20.34
CA LYS A 149 2.36 1.58 -21.76
C LYS A 149 1.37 2.69 -22.11
N SER A 150 1.84 3.71 -22.78
CA SER A 150 0.99 4.80 -23.28
C SER A 150 -0.04 4.25 -24.26
N LYS A 151 -1.28 4.71 -24.17
CA LYS A 151 -2.36 4.42 -25.09
C LYS A 151 -3.09 5.70 -25.47
N ARG A 152 -3.93 5.64 -26.50
CA ARG A 152 -4.83 6.73 -26.84
C ARG A 152 -5.71 7.08 -25.63
N LYS A 153 -5.83 8.35 -25.34
CA LYS A 153 -6.66 8.86 -24.23
C LYS A 153 -8.14 8.65 -24.55
N GLU A 154 -8.88 8.24 -23.53
CA GLU A 154 -10.33 8.08 -23.57
C GLU A 154 -10.97 9.01 -22.53
N ASN A 155 -12.24 9.32 -22.71
CA ASN A 155 -12.99 10.13 -21.73
C ASN A 155 -13.30 9.27 -20.50
N MET A 156 -12.29 9.04 -19.67
CA MET A 156 -12.35 8.10 -18.56
C MET A 156 -11.67 8.67 -17.32
N ILE A 157 -12.34 8.59 -16.19
CA ILE A 157 -11.80 8.87 -14.86
C ILE A 157 -11.63 7.53 -14.16
N ILE A 158 -10.42 7.22 -13.72
CA ILE A 158 -10.18 6.03 -12.93
C ILE A 158 -9.77 6.42 -11.51
N TYR A 159 -10.35 5.77 -10.54
CA TYR A 159 -10.01 5.92 -9.13
C TYR A 159 -9.67 4.56 -8.55
N VAL A 160 -8.43 4.40 -8.09
CA VAL A 160 -7.95 3.15 -7.48
C VAL A 160 -7.81 3.37 -5.98
N GLY A 161 -8.63 2.69 -5.20
CA GLY A 161 -8.59 2.81 -3.74
C GLY A 161 -9.41 1.72 -3.08
N ARG A 162 -8.91 1.19 -1.97
CA ARG A 162 -9.59 0.14 -1.20
C ARG A 162 -11.02 0.59 -0.84
N PHE A 163 -11.98 -0.29 -1.03
CA PHE A 163 -13.35 -0.07 -0.58
C PHE A 163 -13.38 -0.31 0.94
N SER A 164 -13.41 0.78 1.68
CA SER A 164 -13.40 0.78 3.14
C SER A 164 -14.28 1.92 3.66
N LYS A 165 -15.06 1.64 4.70
CA LYS A 165 -15.91 2.64 5.38
C LYS A 165 -15.38 2.96 6.78
N LEU A 166 -14.58 2.06 7.36
CA LEU A 166 -14.19 2.11 8.76
C LEU A 166 -12.89 2.90 8.99
N THR A 167 -11.81 2.52 8.33
CA THR A 167 -10.50 3.15 8.51
C THR A 167 -9.99 3.70 7.20
N GLN A 168 -9.46 4.91 7.22
CA GLN A 168 -8.90 5.57 6.04
C GLN A 168 -9.83 5.49 4.82
N SER A 169 -11.10 5.85 5.03
CA SER A 169 -12.12 5.85 3.97
C SER A 169 -11.60 6.59 2.73
N LYS A 170 -11.70 5.97 1.57
CA LYS A 170 -11.26 6.55 0.29
C LYS A 170 -12.36 7.33 -0.42
N ARG A 171 -13.51 7.50 0.25
CA ARG A 171 -14.59 8.40 -0.13
C ARG A 171 -15.06 8.25 -1.58
N GLN A 172 -15.21 7.00 -2.04
CA GLN A 172 -15.81 6.73 -3.36
C GLN A 172 -17.21 7.32 -3.49
N ASP A 173 -17.95 7.40 -2.39
CA ASP A 173 -19.28 8.02 -2.32
C ASP A 173 -19.26 9.49 -2.80
N VAL A 174 -18.24 10.25 -2.38
CA VAL A 174 -18.08 11.66 -2.78
C VAL A 174 -17.79 11.75 -4.28
N LEU A 175 -16.93 10.86 -4.78
CA LEU A 175 -16.58 10.87 -6.20
C LEU A 175 -17.78 10.52 -7.08
N ILE A 176 -18.64 9.57 -6.66
CA ILE A 176 -19.89 9.26 -7.38
C ILE A 176 -20.81 10.50 -7.41
N LYS A 177 -20.96 11.21 -6.28
CA LYS A 177 -21.76 12.44 -6.22
C LYS A 177 -21.22 13.51 -7.17
N ALA A 178 -19.90 13.71 -7.19
CA ALA A 178 -19.26 14.66 -8.09
C ALA A 178 -19.47 14.27 -9.56
N PHE A 179 -19.32 12.99 -9.90
CA PHE A 179 -19.55 12.48 -11.24
C PHE A 179 -21.01 12.64 -11.67
N LYS A 180 -21.95 12.42 -10.76
CA LYS A 180 -23.40 12.66 -11.01
C LYS A 180 -23.67 14.13 -11.34
N SER A 181 -23.03 15.06 -10.63
CA SER A 181 -23.13 16.50 -10.91
C SER A 181 -22.58 16.84 -12.28
N LEU A 182 -21.42 16.25 -12.64
CA LEU A 182 -20.79 16.42 -13.95
C LEU A 182 -21.73 15.96 -15.08
N SER A 183 -22.37 14.80 -14.93
CA SER A 183 -23.34 14.29 -15.91
C SER A 183 -24.54 15.22 -16.05
N LYS A 184 -25.05 15.76 -14.94
CA LYS A 184 -26.17 16.73 -14.97
C LYS A 184 -25.81 18.03 -15.69
N SER A 185 -24.53 18.42 -15.72
CA SER A 185 -24.05 19.60 -16.48
C SER A 185 -23.91 19.35 -17.98
N GLY A 186 -24.36 18.18 -18.47
CA GLY A 186 -24.31 17.84 -19.90
C GLY A 186 -23.04 17.11 -20.34
N ILE A 187 -22.13 16.81 -19.43
CA ILE A 187 -20.88 16.06 -19.73
C ILE A 187 -21.17 14.57 -19.57
N ASN A 188 -21.79 13.96 -20.59
CA ASN A 188 -22.27 12.58 -20.51
C ASN A 188 -21.36 11.55 -21.21
N ASN A 189 -20.34 12.01 -21.94
CA ASN A 189 -19.45 11.13 -22.71
C ASN A 189 -18.25 10.65 -21.91
N TRP A 190 -18.28 10.76 -20.59
CA TRP A 190 -17.23 10.28 -19.68
C TRP A 190 -17.66 9.00 -18.96
N LYS A 191 -16.68 8.21 -18.57
CA LYS A 191 -16.87 6.99 -17.77
C LYS A 191 -16.07 7.13 -16.47
N LEU A 192 -16.66 6.74 -15.35
CA LEU A 192 -15.96 6.64 -14.07
C LEU A 192 -15.71 5.17 -13.73
N ILE A 193 -14.48 4.81 -13.43
CA ILE A 193 -14.11 3.47 -12.96
C ILE A 193 -13.62 3.59 -11.52
N LEU A 194 -14.28 2.87 -10.62
CA LEU A 194 -13.87 2.72 -9.22
C LEU A 194 -13.31 1.31 -9.03
N ALA A 195 -12.02 1.19 -8.72
CA ALA A 195 -11.35 -0.12 -8.64
C ALA A 195 -10.61 -0.25 -7.31
N GLY A 196 -10.65 -1.40 -6.68
CA GLY A 196 -9.89 -1.61 -5.44
C GLY A 196 -10.20 -2.87 -4.69
N GLY A 197 -9.36 -3.20 -3.72
CA GLY A 197 -9.59 -4.31 -2.81
C GLY A 197 -10.80 -4.03 -1.91
N VAL A 198 -11.50 -5.09 -1.54
CA VAL A 198 -12.66 -5.02 -0.65
C VAL A 198 -12.21 -5.40 0.76
N GLU A 199 -12.40 -4.50 1.72
CA GLU A 199 -12.10 -4.78 3.12
C GLU A 199 -13.15 -5.76 3.69
N ILE A 200 -12.73 -6.66 4.54
CA ILE A 200 -13.62 -7.64 5.16
C ILE A 200 -14.69 -6.89 5.98
N GLY A 201 -15.95 -7.26 5.79
CA GLY A 201 -17.06 -6.68 6.54
C GLY A 201 -17.69 -5.42 5.93
N VAL A 202 -17.24 -4.98 4.75
CA VAL A 202 -17.82 -3.76 4.11
C VAL A 202 -18.74 -4.06 2.91
N GLY A 203 -19.31 -5.27 2.84
CA GLY A 203 -20.22 -5.64 1.74
C GLY A 203 -21.32 -4.61 1.53
N ASN A 204 -21.97 -4.16 2.58
CA ASN A 204 -23.04 -3.15 2.52
C ASN A 204 -22.59 -1.84 1.84
N TYR A 205 -21.32 -1.44 2.04
CA TYR A 205 -20.80 -0.21 1.43
C TYR A 205 -20.71 -0.33 -0.11
N ILE A 206 -20.31 -1.49 -0.61
CA ILE A 206 -20.27 -1.72 -2.06
C ILE A 206 -21.68 -1.65 -2.64
N ASP A 207 -22.66 -2.27 -1.97
CA ASP A 207 -24.05 -2.22 -2.41
C ASP A 207 -24.61 -0.79 -2.42
N GLU A 208 -24.25 0.01 -1.41
CA GLU A 208 -24.57 1.46 -1.38
C GLU A 208 -23.97 2.16 -2.61
N LEU A 209 -22.68 1.93 -2.90
CA LEU A 209 -22.01 2.54 -4.06
C LEU A 209 -22.68 2.11 -5.37
N LYS A 210 -23.03 0.83 -5.51
CA LYS A 210 -23.76 0.31 -6.69
C LYS A 210 -25.12 1.00 -6.85
N LYS A 211 -25.87 1.16 -5.77
CA LYS A 211 -27.14 1.89 -5.78
C LYS A 211 -26.96 3.34 -6.19
N MET A 212 -25.92 4.01 -5.66
CA MET A 212 -25.61 5.41 -6.00
C MET A 212 -25.21 5.57 -7.47
N SER A 213 -24.63 4.53 -8.07
CA SER A 213 -24.14 4.51 -9.45
C SER A 213 -25.24 4.23 -10.48
N ASN A 214 -26.41 3.84 -10.03
CA ASN A 214 -27.50 3.42 -10.93
C ASN A 214 -27.86 4.56 -11.91
N GLY A 215 -27.96 4.23 -13.19
CA GLY A 215 -28.26 5.19 -14.25
C GLY A 215 -27.09 6.09 -14.66
N LEU A 216 -25.88 5.87 -14.12
CA LEU A 216 -24.67 6.62 -14.44
C LEU A 216 -23.67 5.71 -15.17
N ASN A 217 -22.79 6.30 -15.99
CA ASN A 217 -21.74 5.57 -16.67
C ASN A 217 -20.57 5.30 -15.69
N ILE A 218 -20.85 4.45 -14.68
CA ILE A 218 -19.90 4.12 -13.61
C ILE A 218 -19.70 2.60 -13.57
N GLU A 219 -18.44 2.18 -13.50
CA GLU A 219 -18.06 0.77 -13.32
C GLU A 219 -17.35 0.59 -11.98
N ILE A 220 -17.75 -0.43 -11.21
CA ILE A 220 -17.12 -0.79 -9.93
C ILE A 220 -16.41 -2.14 -10.12
N ILE A 221 -15.09 -2.16 -9.93
CA ILE A 221 -14.25 -3.36 -10.10
C ILE A 221 -13.71 -3.77 -8.74
N GLU A 222 -14.27 -4.84 -8.20
CA GLU A 222 -13.94 -5.36 -6.88
C GLU A 222 -12.70 -6.26 -6.96
N SER A 223 -11.71 -5.96 -6.12
CA SER A 223 -10.49 -6.76 -5.95
C SER A 223 -9.81 -7.16 -7.28
N PRO A 224 -9.58 -6.20 -8.19
CA PRO A 224 -8.93 -6.51 -9.46
C PRO A 224 -7.51 -7.08 -9.24
N ASP A 225 -7.11 -7.97 -10.14
CA ASP A 225 -5.72 -8.43 -10.17
C ASP A 225 -4.80 -7.33 -10.74
N PHE A 226 -3.49 -7.56 -10.70
CA PHE A 226 -2.51 -6.59 -11.17
C PHE A 226 -2.70 -6.26 -12.65
N LYS A 227 -2.96 -7.27 -13.46
CA LYS A 227 -3.12 -7.13 -14.91
C LYS A 227 -4.30 -6.20 -15.25
N THR A 228 -5.40 -6.41 -14.59
CA THR A 228 -6.61 -5.58 -14.72
C THR A 228 -6.33 -4.13 -14.29
N LEU A 229 -5.67 -3.92 -13.20
CA LEU A 229 -5.27 -2.59 -12.76
C LEU A 229 -4.31 -1.90 -13.74
N UNK A 230 -3.54 -2.55 -14.19
CA UNK A 230 -2.60 -2.05 -15.17
C UNK A 230 -3.26 -1.74 -16.46
N UNK A 231 -4.25 -2.30 -16.58
CA UNK A 231 -5.01 -2.00 -17.72
C UNK A 231 -5.77 -0.73 -17.52
N UNK A 232 -6.19 -0.62 -16.50
CA UNK A 232 -6.85 0.54 -16.15
C UNK A 232 -5.93 1.70 -15.86
N UNK A 233 -4.98 1.46 -15.44
CA UNK A 233 -3.99 2.45 -15.22
C UNK A 233 -3.25 2.93 -16.49
N ARG A 234 -3.27 2.34 -17.47
CA ARG A 234 -2.70 2.71 -18.77
C ARG A 234 -3.40 3.89 -19.42
N ILE A 235 -4.52 4.30 -18.94
CA ILE A 235 -5.41 5.31 -19.51
C ILE A 235 -5.50 6.58 -18.62
N VAL A 236 -4.57 6.77 -17.68
CA VAL A 236 -4.73 7.83 -16.66
C VAL A 236 -4.40 9.23 -17.18
N TRP A 237 -5.34 10.13 -17.04
CA TRP A 237 -5.14 11.58 -17.02
C TRP A 237 -4.53 11.98 -15.68
N LYS A 238 -3.57 12.87 -15.69
CA LYS A 238 -3.02 13.43 -14.43
C LYS A 238 -4.15 14.16 -13.66
N ILE A 239 -4.40 13.70 -12.46
CA ILE A 239 -5.38 14.29 -11.54
C ILE A 239 -5.10 15.78 -11.26
N GLU A 240 -3.84 16.19 -11.42
CA GLU A 240 -3.42 17.59 -11.24
C GLU A 240 -4.26 18.58 -12.04
N ASN A 241 -4.59 18.26 -13.30
CA ASN A 241 -5.39 19.13 -14.15
C ASN A 241 -6.89 19.11 -13.81
N PHE A 242 -7.38 18.02 -13.20
CA PHE A 242 -8.80 17.89 -12.84
C PHE A 242 -9.17 18.80 -11.65
N LEU A 243 -8.28 18.89 -10.65
CA LEU A 243 -8.53 19.75 -9.48
C LEU A 243 -8.54 21.25 -9.85
N GLU A 244 -7.76 21.65 -10.85
CA GLU A 244 -7.79 23.02 -11.41
C GLU A 244 -9.11 23.30 -12.14
N CYS A 245 -9.60 22.33 -12.92
CA CYS A 245 -10.86 22.50 -13.69
C CYS A 245 -12.10 22.62 -12.80
N ILE A 246 -12.07 22.09 -11.57
CA ILE A 246 -13.20 22.14 -10.65
C ILE A 246 -13.00 23.15 -9.50
N GLY A 247 -11.94 23.99 -9.61
CA GLY A 247 -11.72 25.10 -8.66
C GLY A 247 -11.39 24.67 -7.23
N LEU A 248 -10.78 23.50 -7.06
CA LEU A 248 -10.40 22.96 -5.74
C LEU A 248 -8.88 23.05 -5.48
N ARG A 249 -8.23 24.10 -5.97
CA ARG A 249 -6.89 24.52 -5.57
C ARG A 249 -6.96 25.84 -4.82
#